data_e5ce3fd0ca051c939e963fd1e6e53992
#
_entry.id   e5ce3fd0ca051c939e963fd1e6e53992
#
_cell.length_a   1.000
_cell.length_b   1.000
_cell.length_c   1.000
_cell.angle_alpha   90.00
_cell.angle_beta   90.00
_cell.angle_gamma   90.00
#
_symmetry.space_group_name_H-M   'P 1'
#
loop_
_entity.id
_entity.type
_entity.pdbx_description
1 polymer ?
#
loop_
_entity_poly.entity_id
_entity_poly.type
_entity_poly.pdbx_seq_one_letter_code
_entity_poly.pdbx_strand_id
1 'polypeptide(L)'
;GRVGGTAQPMGRAGAPKRRGRAGCWTEGSPVLLVPAILFWAVALLRCAATMLSVRIPLAPITDPQQLQLSPLKGLSLVDKENTPPALSGTRMLASKTARRIFQEPAGPKTKAAAPGVEDEPLLRENPRRFVIFPIEYHDIWQMYKKAEASFWTAEEVDLSKDIRHWESLKPEERYFISHVLAFFAASDGIVNENLVERFSQEVQITEARCFYGFQIAMENIHSEMYSLLIDTYIKDPKEREFLFNAIETMPCVKKKADWALRWIGDKEATYGERVVAFAAVEGIFFSGSFASIFWLKKRGLMPGLTFSNELISRDEGLHCDFACLMFKHLVHKPSEERVREIIINAVRIEQEFLTEALPVKLIGMNCTLMKQYIEFVADRLLLELGFSKVFRVENPFDFMENISLEGKTNFFEKRVGEYQRMGVMSSPTENSFTLDADF
;
A
#
# COMPACT_ATOMS: atom_id res chain seq x y z
N GLY A 1 -57.78 -38.07 24.58
CA GLY A 1 -59.12 -37.57 24.28
C GLY A 1 -58.93 -36.44 23.28
N ARG A 2 -59.21 -36.55 22.01
CA ARG A 2 -60.41 -36.20 21.20
C ARG A 2 -60.96 -34.83 21.64
N VAL A 3 -61.22 -33.78 20.85
CA VAL A 3 -61.86 -33.57 19.53
C VAL A 3 -61.65 -32.08 19.24
N GLY A 4 -61.35 -31.44 18.18
CA GLY A 4 -62.00 -31.53 16.86
C GLY A 4 -62.69 -30.19 16.55
N GLY A 5 -62.58 -29.72 15.32
CA GLY A 5 -63.48 -28.74 14.72
C GLY A 5 -62.77 -27.49 14.19
N THR A 6 -62.35 -27.42 12.98
CA THR A 6 -62.99 -27.12 11.67
C THR A 6 -63.64 -25.73 11.59
N ALA A 7 -63.18 -24.98 10.64
CA ALA A 7 -63.87 -24.43 9.47
C ALA A 7 -63.55 -22.94 9.16
N GLN A 8 -63.08 -22.74 7.94
CA GLN A 8 -63.16 -21.54 7.08
C GLN A 8 -64.64 -21.21 6.71
N PRO A 9 -64.97 -20.24 5.82
CA PRO A 9 -64.27 -19.12 5.19
C PRO A 9 -65.14 -17.85 4.95
N MET A 10 -64.71 -17.02 4.01
CA MET A 10 -65.43 -15.93 3.27
C MET A 10 -65.32 -14.53 3.88
N GLY A 11 -64.97 -13.45 3.17
CA GLY A 11 -65.58 -12.95 2.00
C GLY A 11 -64.83 -11.76 1.35
N ARG A 12 -64.95 -11.71 0.07
CA ARG A 12 -64.57 -10.67 -0.89
C ARG A 12 -65.44 -9.41 -0.77
N ALA A 13 -64.87 -8.25 -1.10
CA ALA A 13 -65.41 -7.15 -1.93
C ALA A 13 -64.56 -5.93 -1.71
N GLY A 14 -64.14 -5.10 -2.63
CA GLY A 14 -64.57 -4.73 -3.92
C GLY A 14 -63.99 -3.32 -4.18
N ALA A 15 -63.36 -3.14 -5.32
CA ALA A 15 -62.87 -1.82 -5.76
C ALA A 15 -64.04 -0.92 -6.23
N PRO A 16 -63.84 0.39 -6.36
CA PRO A 16 -64.27 0.98 -7.63
C PRO A 16 -63.20 1.86 -8.32
N LYS A 17 -63.18 1.69 -9.64
CA LYS A 17 -62.61 2.58 -10.67
C LYS A 17 -63.45 3.87 -10.79
N ARG A 18 -62.80 5.02 -11.08
CA ARG A 18 -63.27 6.09 -11.98
C ARG A 18 -62.05 6.80 -12.54
N ARG A 19 -61.76 6.68 -13.84
CA ARG A 19 -62.14 7.55 -15.01
C ARG A 19 -61.98 9.01 -14.61
N GLY A 20 -61.08 9.82 -15.12
CA GLY A 20 -60.65 10.07 -16.49
C GLY A 20 -60.97 11.50 -16.83
N ARG A 21 -60.01 12.31 -17.22
CA ARG A 21 -60.22 13.40 -18.21
C ARG A 21 -58.89 13.85 -18.79
N ALA A 22 -58.86 13.81 -20.09
CA ALA A 22 -57.84 14.44 -20.94
C ALA A 22 -57.99 15.94 -20.94
N GLY A 23 -56.87 16.65 -21.06
CA GLY A 23 -56.84 18.11 -21.20
C GLY A 23 -55.50 18.60 -21.69
N CYS A 24 -55.40 18.72 -22.97
CA CYS A 24 -54.83 19.80 -23.80
C CYS A 24 -53.36 20.18 -23.67
N TRP A 25 -52.67 20.02 -24.75
CA TRP A 25 -51.36 20.51 -25.15
C TRP A 25 -51.31 22.05 -25.14
N THR A 26 -50.21 22.61 -24.59
CA THR A 26 -49.69 23.89 -25.10
C THR A 26 -48.16 23.79 -25.18
N GLU A 27 -47.68 24.01 -26.36
CA GLU A 27 -46.27 24.17 -26.72
C GLU A 27 -45.62 25.32 -25.90
N GLY A 28 -44.45 25.07 -25.35
CA GLY A 28 -43.60 26.10 -24.74
C GLY A 28 -42.15 25.73 -24.98
N SER A 29 -41.52 26.54 -25.77
CA SER A 29 -40.17 26.52 -26.35
C SER A 29 -39.03 26.14 -25.39
N PRO A 30 -37.91 25.61 -25.92
CA PRO A 30 -36.73 25.23 -25.14
C PRO A 30 -35.94 26.48 -24.73
N VAL A 31 -35.90 26.78 -23.46
CA VAL A 31 -35.05 27.83 -22.89
C VAL A 31 -33.71 27.23 -22.51
N LEU A 32 -32.72 27.51 -23.35
CA LEU A 32 -31.28 27.70 -23.09
C LEU A 32 -30.74 27.27 -21.71
N LEU A 33 -30.12 26.11 -21.68
CA LEU A 33 -29.24 25.62 -20.60
C LEU A 33 -27.74 25.82 -20.97
N VAL A 34 -27.37 26.94 -21.58
CA VAL A 34 -26.00 27.21 -22.04
C VAL A 34 -25.23 28.31 -21.29
N PRO A 35 -25.77 29.03 -20.25
CA PRO A 35 -24.92 30.03 -19.58
C PRO A 35 -24.08 29.53 -18.39
N ALA A 36 -24.39 28.38 -17.77
CA ALA A 36 -23.70 27.97 -16.55
C ALA A 36 -22.29 27.41 -16.79
N ILE A 37 -22.10 26.64 -17.86
CA ILE A 37 -20.80 26.04 -18.18
C ILE A 37 -19.80 27.07 -18.68
N LEU A 38 -20.26 28.09 -19.43
CA LEU A 38 -19.37 29.18 -19.85
C LEU A 38 -18.93 30.08 -18.69
N PHE A 39 -19.76 30.25 -17.67
CA PHE A 39 -19.43 31.09 -16.52
C PHE A 39 -18.34 30.43 -15.64
N TRP A 40 -18.38 29.10 -15.48
CA TRP A 40 -17.32 28.35 -14.75
C TRP A 40 -16.02 28.27 -15.54
N ALA A 41 -16.07 28.10 -16.86
CA ALA A 41 -14.87 28.08 -17.69
C ALA A 41 -14.15 29.44 -17.72
N VAL A 42 -14.91 30.57 -17.72
CA VAL A 42 -14.34 31.90 -17.66
C VAL A 42 -13.83 32.26 -16.26
N ALA A 43 -14.45 31.73 -15.19
CA ALA A 43 -13.96 31.89 -13.82
C ALA A 43 -12.64 31.09 -13.60
N LEU A 44 -12.52 29.87 -14.11
CA LEU A 44 -11.29 29.07 -14.05
C LEU A 44 -10.16 29.69 -14.88
N LEU A 45 -10.45 30.22 -16.06
CA LEU A 45 -9.46 30.94 -16.89
C LEU A 45 -9.01 32.25 -16.24
N ARG A 46 -9.87 32.97 -15.52
CA ARG A 46 -9.50 34.17 -14.76
C ARG A 46 -8.65 33.81 -13.52
N CYS A 47 -8.95 32.73 -12.81
CA CYS A 47 -8.10 32.24 -11.70
C CYS A 47 -6.71 31.83 -12.18
N ALA A 48 -6.61 31.09 -13.29
CA ALA A 48 -5.32 30.70 -13.89
C ALA A 48 -4.52 31.92 -14.37
N ALA A 49 -5.18 32.93 -14.97
CA ALA A 49 -4.54 34.17 -15.40
C ALA A 49 -4.07 35.04 -14.22
N THR A 50 -4.74 34.98 -13.06
CA THR A 50 -4.37 35.74 -11.86
C THR A 50 -3.19 35.08 -11.12
N MET A 51 -3.04 33.75 -11.21
CA MET A 51 -1.88 33.07 -10.65
C MET A 51 -0.60 33.24 -11.48
N LEU A 52 -0.72 33.57 -12.78
CA LEU A 52 0.44 33.79 -13.67
C LEU A 52 0.93 35.25 -13.68
N SER A 53 0.30 36.18 -12.96
CA SER A 53 0.65 37.59 -12.99
C SER A 53 1.17 38.17 -11.65
N VAL A 54 1.58 37.36 -10.69
CA VAL A 54 2.39 37.85 -9.56
C VAL A 54 3.82 38.03 -10.05
N ARG A 55 4.05 39.07 -10.84
CA ARG A 55 5.40 39.63 -11.01
C ARG A 55 5.73 40.37 -9.71
N ILE A 56 6.56 39.78 -8.89
CA ILE A 56 7.28 40.48 -7.84
C ILE A 56 8.13 41.52 -8.59
N PRO A 57 7.97 42.84 -8.38
CA PRO A 57 8.84 43.84 -8.98
C PRO A 57 10.24 43.59 -8.38
N LEU A 58 11.19 43.14 -9.20
CA LEU A 58 12.59 43.21 -8.85
C LEU A 58 12.95 44.69 -8.69
N ALA A 59 13.28 45.10 -7.48
CA ALA A 59 13.84 46.41 -7.24
C ALA A 59 15.08 46.62 -8.13
N PRO A 60 15.27 47.80 -8.75
CA PRO A 60 16.44 48.03 -9.57
C PRO A 60 17.69 47.96 -8.70
N ILE A 61 18.61 47.08 -9.07
CA ILE A 61 19.91 46.94 -8.44
C ILE A 61 20.73 48.17 -8.84
N THR A 62 20.87 49.13 -7.93
CA THR A 62 21.56 50.44 -8.16
C THR A 62 23.03 50.39 -7.82
N ASP A 63 23.59 49.25 -7.40
CA ASP A 63 24.99 49.15 -7.07
C ASP A 63 25.68 47.97 -7.83
N PRO A 64 26.59 48.29 -8.79
CA PRO A 64 27.35 47.28 -9.54
C PRO A 64 28.35 46.47 -8.72
N GLN A 65 28.62 46.84 -7.47
CA GLN A 65 29.61 46.18 -6.63
C GLN A 65 29.06 44.99 -5.81
N GLN A 66 27.72 44.77 -5.77
CA GLN A 66 27.10 43.65 -5.05
C GLN A 66 26.86 42.41 -5.91
N LEU A 67 27.21 42.42 -7.17
CA LEU A 67 27.26 41.25 -8.01
C LEU A 67 28.57 40.48 -7.74
N GLN A 68 28.63 39.77 -6.62
CA GLN A 68 29.60 38.67 -6.48
C GLN A 68 29.19 37.59 -7.47
N LEU A 69 29.92 37.57 -8.55
CA LEU A 69 29.77 36.65 -9.66
C LEU A 69 29.84 35.21 -9.20
N SER A 70 28.86 34.44 -9.63
CA SER A 70 28.89 33.00 -9.47
C SER A 70 30.19 32.41 -10.05
N PRO A 71 30.69 31.26 -9.52
CA PRO A 71 31.98 30.67 -9.93
C PRO A 71 32.10 30.30 -11.41
N LEU A 72 31.04 30.52 -12.21
CA LEU A 72 31.02 30.21 -13.64
C LEU A 72 31.58 31.30 -14.57
N LYS A 73 31.98 32.44 -14.06
CA LYS A 73 32.48 33.58 -14.89
C LYS A 73 33.94 33.42 -15.38
N GLY A 74 34.55 32.26 -15.21
CA GLY A 74 35.87 31.94 -15.73
C GLY A 74 35.92 30.76 -16.68
N LEU A 75 34.75 30.17 -17.01
CA LEU A 75 34.70 29.06 -17.93
C LEU A 75 34.49 29.57 -19.36
N SER A 76 35.59 29.63 -20.13
CA SER A 76 35.52 29.83 -21.57
C SER A 76 35.24 28.50 -22.27
N LEU A 77 34.26 28.49 -23.16
CA LEU A 77 33.94 27.34 -24.02
C LEU A 77 35.07 27.01 -25.03
N VAL A 78 36.14 27.83 -25.03
CA VAL A 78 37.27 27.70 -25.96
C VAL A 78 38.52 27.14 -25.28
N ASP A 79 38.54 27.03 -23.95
CA ASP A 79 39.71 26.50 -23.23
C ASP A 79 39.77 24.98 -23.35
N LYS A 80 40.79 24.48 -24.04
CA LYS A 80 41.11 23.06 -24.23
C LYS A 80 41.58 22.35 -22.93
N GLU A 81 41.80 23.11 -21.85
CA GLU A 81 42.23 22.58 -20.54
C GLU A 81 41.26 22.97 -19.42
N ASN A 82 40.03 22.39 -19.50
CA ASN A 82 39.04 22.51 -18.43
C ASN A 82 39.41 21.58 -17.28
N THR A 83 40.45 21.89 -16.53
CA THR A 83 40.77 21.21 -15.27
C THR A 83 40.02 21.87 -14.12
N PRO A 84 39.20 21.12 -13.35
CA PRO A 84 38.52 21.69 -12.19
C PRO A 84 39.55 22.17 -11.14
N PRO A 85 39.27 23.27 -10.44
CA PRO A 85 40.19 23.78 -9.40
C PRO A 85 40.41 22.75 -8.29
N ALA A 86 41.62 22.71 -7.73
CA ALA A 86 42.00 21.81 -6.64
C ALA A 86 40.98 21.91 -5.46
N LEU A 87 40.36 20.80 -5.08
CA LEU A 87 39.37 20.73 -4.04
C LEU A 87 40.00 20.73 -2.64
N SER A 88 39.58 21.66 -1.75
CA SER A 88 39.92 21.65 -0.35
C SER A 88 39.33 20.40 0.35
N GLY A 89 39.97 19.95 1.46
CA GLY A 89 39.74 18.65 2.10
C GLY A 89 38.27 18.24 2.42
N THR A 90 37.37 19.23 2.57
CA THR A 90 35.92 18.98 2.85
C THR A 90 35.11 18.48 1.63
N ARG A 91 35.64 18.58 0.41
CA ARG A 91 34.98 18.10 -0.83
C ARG A 91 35.41 16.71 -1.28
N MET A 92 36.30 16.04 -0.52
CA MET A 92 36.82 14.72 -0.90
C MET A 92 35.78 13.61 -0.95
N LEU A 93 34.70 13.69 -0.15
CA LEU A 93 33.62 12.68 -0.14
C LEU A 93 32.80 12.72 -1.43
N ALA A 94 32.45 13.91 -1.91
CA ALA A 94 31.71 14.06 -3.17
C ALA A 94 32.56 13.63 -4.39
N SER A 95 33.88 13.85 -4.36
CA SER A 95 34.78 13.46 -5.44
C SER A 95 34.98 11.95 -5.56
N LYS A 96 34.88 11.20 -4.45
CA LYS A 96 34.95 9.72 -4.48
C LYS A 96 33.75 9.08 -5.16
N THR A 97 32.57 9.68 -4.96
CA THR A 97 31.34 9.22 -5.62
C THR A 97 31.35 9.55 -7.12
N ALA A 98 31.75 10.77 -7.50
CA ALA A 98 31.88 11.17 -8.89
C ALA A 98 32.94 10.35 -9.65
N ARG A 99 34.07 10.04 -9.03
CA ARG A 99 35.11 9.17 -9.64
C ARG A 99 34.64 7.74 -9.87
N ARG A 100 33.71 7.22 -9.06
CA ARG A 100 33.10 5.90 -9.30
C ARG A 100 32.20 5.87 -10.53
N ILE A 101 31.58 7.00 -10.89
CA ILE A 101 30.68 7.10 -12.04
C ILE A 101 31.46 7.20 -13.36
N PHE A 102 32.66 7.79 -13.35
CA PHE A 102 33.47 8.07 -14.53
C PHE A 102 34.78 7.27 -14.65
N GLN A 103 35.02 6.30 -13.77
CA GLN A 103 36.09 5.34 -14.02
C GLN A 103 35.62 4.39 -15.11
N GLU A 104 36.39 4.35 -16.21
CA GLU A 104 36.30 3.24 -17.15
C GLU A 104 36.34 1.92 -16.38
N PRO A 105 35.51 0.94 -16.78
CA PRO A 105 35.50 -0.36 -16.11
C PRO A 105 36.93 -0.91 -16.17
N ALA A 106 37.62 -0.91 -15.04
CA ALA A 106 38.79 -1.77 -14.88
C ALA A 106 38.33 -3.16 -15.31
N GLY A 107 39.00 -3.74 -16.28
CA GLY A 107 38.63 -5.01 -16.88
C GLY A 107 38.25 -6.03 -15.80
N PRO A 108 37.46 -7.05 -16.10
CA PRO A 108 36.69 -7.84 -15.18
C PRO A 108 37.55 -8.36 -14.03
N LYS A 109 37.59 -7.63 -12.92
CA LYS A 109 37.84 -8.24 -11.63
C LYS A 109 36.55 -8.98 -11.33
N THR A 110 36.50 -10.23 -11.75
CA THR A 110 35.57 -11.21 -11.25
C THR A 110 35.67 -11.17 -9.71
N LYS A 111 34.84 -10.33 -9.06
CA LYS A 111 34.40 -10.67 -7.72
C LYS A 111 33.75 -12.03 -7.92
N ALA A 112 34.29 -13.06 -7.26
CA ALA A 112 33.60 -14.30 -7.15
C ALA A 112 32.19 -13.96 -6.68
N ALA A 113 31.20 -14.10 -7.57
CA ALA A 113 29.81 -13.98 -7.21
C ALA A 113 29.56 -15.00 -6.12
N ALA A 114 28.77 -14.64 -5.12
CA ALA A 114 28.31 -15.62 -4.15
C ALA A 114 27.73 -16.79 -4.95
N PRO A 115 28.07 -18.05 -4.59
CA PRO A 115 27.61 -19.21 -5.35
C PRO A 115 26.08 -19.16 -5.48
N GLY A 116 25.54 -19.11 -6.72
CA GLY A 116 24.12 -19.14 -7.00
C GLY A 116 23.48 -17.88 -7.60
N VAL A 117 24.11 -16.71 -7.59
CA VAL A 117 23.53 -15.48 -8.15
C VAL A 117 23.55 -15.49 -9.68
N GLU A 118 24.56 -16.12 -10.31
CA GLU A 118 24.66 -16.18 -11.79
C GLU A 118 23.60 -17.06 -12.44
N ASP A 119 22.99 -17.99 -11.66
CA ASP A 119 21.99 -18.93 -12.14
C ASP A 119 20.54 -18.49 -11.83
N GLU A 120 20.34 -17.38 -11.07
CA GLU A 120 19.00 -16.90 -10.71
C GLU A 120 18.54 -15.81 -11.71
N PRO A 121 17.58 -16.12 -12.61
CA PRO A 121 17.14 -15.19 -13.66
C PRO A 121 16.63 -13.84 -13.13
N LEU A 122 15.98 -13.84 -11.96
CA LEU A 122 15.45 -12.60 -11.36
C LEU A 122 16.54 -11.62 -10.95
N LEU A 123 17.72 -12.14 -10.58
CA LEU A 123 18.85 -11.37 -10.03
C LEU A 123 19.99 -11.17 -11.04
N ARG A 124 19.93 -11.86 -12.18
CA ARG A 124 20.94 -11.77 -13.23
C ARG A 124 20.97 -10.37 -13.81
N GLU A 125 22.18 -9.82 -14.03
CA GLU A 125 22.34 -8.53 -14.66
C GLU A 125 21.59 -8.46 -16.00
N ASN A 126 20.72 -7.48 -16.14
CA ASN A 126 19.90 -7.25 -17.33
C ASN A 126 20.33 -5.96 -18.02
N PRO A 127 21.06 -6.03 -19.14
CA PRO A 127 21.47 -4.84 -19.90
C PRO A 127 20.28 -4.07 -20.50
N ARG A 128 19.12 -4.73 -20.65
CA ARG A 128 17.89 -4.14 -21.19
C ARG A 128 16.98 -3.53 -20.11
N ARG A 129 17.37 -3.55 -18.85
CA ARG A 129 16.58 -3.07 -17.70
C ARG A 129 16.11 -1.61 -17.75
N PHE A 130 16.62 -0.82 -18.69
CA PHE A 130 16.25 0.58 -18.87
C PHE A 130 15.02 0.78 -19.76
N VAL A 131 14.53 -0.26 -20.40
CA VAL A 131 13.40 -0.24 -21.35
C VAL A 131 12.36 -1.26 -20.92
N ILE A 132 11.10 -0.82 -20.77
CA ILE A 132 10.03 -1.68 -20.26
C ILE A 132 9.61 -2.72 -21.30
N PHE A 133 9.48 -2.34 -22.55
CA PHE A 133 9.01 -3.24 -23.62
C PHE A 133 10.14 -3.88 -24.43
N PRO A 134 9.94 -5.10 -24.92
CA PRO A 134 8.75 -5.95 -24.75
C PRO A 134 8.67 -6.51 -23.33
N ILE A 135 7.45 -6.80 -22.85
CA ILE A 135 7.19 -7.46 -21.56
C ILE A 135 7.64 -8.93 -21.67
N GLU A 136 8.48 -9.36 -20.76
CA GLU A 136 8.98 -10.74 -20.68
C GLU A 136 8.23 -11.54 -19.59
N TYR A 137 7.90 -10.92 -18.47
CA TYR A 137 7.20 -11.53 -17.33
C TYR A 137 5.76 -10.97 -17.25
N HIS A 138 4.85 -11.56 -18.03
CA HIS A 138 3.48 -11.07 -18.17
C HIS A 138 2.67 -11.10 -16.85
N ASP A 139 2.86 -12.13 -16.02
CA ASP A 139 2.20 -12.26 -14.73
C ASP A 139 2.68 -11.20 -13.72
N ILE A 140 3.99 -10.92 -13.68
CA ILE A 140 4.58 -9.84 -12.88
C ILE A 140 4.04 -8.48 -13.35
N TRP A 141 4.00 -8.27 -14.68
CA TRP A 141 3.46 -7.05 -15.26
C TRP A 141 1.97 -6.84 -14.93
N GLN A 142 1.16 -7.90 -15.01
CA GLN A 142 -0.24 -7.85 -14.64
C GLN A 142 -0.43 -7.50 -13.16
N MET A 143 0.40 -8.05 -12.27
CA MET A 143 0.37 -7.71 -10.85
C MET A 143 0.68 -6.22 -10.63
N TYR A 144 1.68 -5.67 -11.32
CA TYR A 144 1.95 -4.23 -11.30
C TYR A 144 0.73 -3.42 -11.76
N LYS A 145 0.10 -3.79 -12.89
CA LYS A 145 -1.09 -3.09 -13.40
C LYS A 145 -2.28 -3.19 -12.46
N LYS A 146 -2.43 -4.29 -11.74
CA LYS A 146 -3.45 -4.48 -10.70
C LYS A 146 -3.20 -3.54 -9.52
N ALA A 147 -1.95 -3.44 -9.05
CA ALA A 147 -1.59 -2.51 -7.98
C ALA A 147 -1.81 -1.04 -8.41
N GLU A 148 -1.36 -0.66 -9.61
CA GLU A 148 -1.55 0.69 -10.16
C GLU A 148 -3.05 1.08 -10.27
N ALA A 149 -3.92 0.13 -10.62
CA ALA A 149 -5.35 0.35 -10.72
C ALA A 149 -6.03 0.57 -9.35
N SER A 150 -5.43 0.13 -8.26
CA SER A 150 -5.93 0.29 -6.89
C SER A 150 -5.39 1.54 -6.18
N PHE A 151 -4.70 2.44 -6.89
CA PHE A 151 -4.13 3.67 -6.34
C PHE A 151 -5.18 4.55 -5.65
N TRP A 152 -4.82 5.09 -4.50
CA TRP A 152 -5.59 6.04 -3.70
C TRP A 152 -4.63 7.00 -2.97
N THR A 153 -5.17 8.07 -2.37
CA THR A 153 -4.41 9.02 -1.56
C THR A 153 -5.07 9.23 -0.20
N ALA A 154 -4.29 9.69 0.78
CA ALA A 154 -4.76 9.87 2.15
C ALA A 154 -5.95 10.87 2.25
N GLU A 155 -6.03 11.85 1.33
CA GLU A 155 -7.11 12.83 1.27
C GLU A 155 -8.48 12.24 0.92
N GLU A 156 -8.53 11.02 0.37
CA GLU A 156 -9.79 10.33 0.08
C GLU A 156 -10.49 9.80 1.34
N VAL A 157 -9.81 9.81 2.49
CA VAL A 157 -10.33 9.27 3.76
C VAL A 157 -10.90 10.39 4.63
N ASP A 158 -12.21 10.38 4.85
CA ASP A 158 -12.90 11.33 5.73
C ASP A 158 -12.84 10.89 7.20
N LEU A 159 -12.00 11.54 8.00
CA LEU A 159 -11.85 11.30 9.44
C LEU A 159 -12.81 12.13 10.32
N SER A 160 -13.62 13.02 9.74
CA SER A 160 -14.45 13.98 10.49
C SER A 160 -15.45 13.30 11.44
N LYS A 161 -15.93 12.13 11.08
CA LYS A 161 -16.89 11.35 11.88
C LYS A 161 -16.25 10.59 13.03
N ASP A 162 -14.96 10.30 12.96
CA ASP A 162 -14.26 9.46 13.92
C ASP A 162 -14.06 10.12 15.27
N ILE A 163 -13.96 11.44 15.32
CA ILE A 163 -13.72 12.17 16.58
C ILE A 163 -14.78 11.85 17.64
N ARG A 164 -16.07 11.85 17.27
CA ARG A 164 -17.16 11.51 18.19
C ARG A 164 -17.08 10.06 18.66
N HIS A 165 -16.69 9.15 17.75
CA HIS A 165 -16.50 7.75 18.10
C HIS A 165 -15.31 7.59 19.05
N TRP A 166 -14.18 8.26 18.75
CA TRP A 166 -12.97 8.26 19.56
C TRP A 166 -13.25 8.73 21.01
N GLU A 167 -13.97 9.83 21.16
CA GLU A 167 -14.35 10.37 22.47
C GLU A 167 -15.25 9.42 23.27
N SER A 168 -16.06 8.61 22.60
CA SER A 168 -16.97 7.63 23.22
C SER A 168 -16.32 6.30 23.57
N LEU A 169 -15.14 6.00 23.02
CA LEU A 169 -14.40 4.77 23.31
C LEU A 169 -13.93 4.73 24.76
N LYS A 170 -13.84 3.51 25.30
CA LYS A 170 -13.21 3.28 26.61
C LYS A 170 -11.72 3.60 26.58
N PRO A 171 -11.11 3.96 27.71
CA PRO A 171 -9.66 4.21 27.76
C PRO A 171 -8.82 3.04 27.22
N GLU A 172 -9.23 1.81 27.54
CA GLU A 172 -8.53 0.60 27.08
C GLU A 172 -8.63 0.41 25.56
N GLU A 173 -9.77 0.78 24.96
CA GLU A 173 -9.96 0.71 23.51
C GLU A 173 -9.10 1.76 22.80
N ARG A 174 -9.06 2.99 23.32
CA ARG A 174 -8.18 4.05 22.81
C ARG A 174 -6.70 3.67 22.93
N TYR A 175 -6.32 3.13 24.09
CA TYR A 175 -4.96 2.63 24.28
C TYR A 175 -4.59 1.57 23.25
N PHE A 176 -5.46 0.57 23.02
CA PHE A 176 -5.22 -0.47 22.03
C PHE A 176 -5.06 0.11 20.63
N ILE A 177 -6.00 0.95 20.19
CA ILE A 177 -6.00 1.52 18.84
C ILE A 177 -4.76 2.40 18.60
N SER A 178 -4.42 3.31 19.54
CA SER A 178 -3.27 4.17 19.41
C SER A 178 -1.95 3.39 19.26
N HIS A 179 -1.82 2.28 19.98
CA HIS A 179 -0.62 1.43 19.92
C HIS A 179 -0.55 0.58 18.64
N VAL A 180 -1.70 0.15 18.10
CA VAL A 180 -1.76 -0.49 16.77
C VAL A 180 -1.36 0.51 15.68
N LEU A 181 -1.87 1.74 15.74
CA LEU A 181 -1.48 2.79 14.78
C LEU A 181 0.01 3.13 14.88
N ALA A 182 0.56 3.19 16.08
CA ALA A 182 1.99 3.40 16.29
C ALA A 182 2.85 2.27 15.69
N PHE A 183 2.40 1.02 15.82
CA PHE A 183 3.03 -0.12 15.15
C PHE A 183 2.99 0.03 13.63
N PHE A 184 1.85 0.34 13.03
CA PHE A 184 1.72 0.54 11.60
C PHE A 184 2.64 1.65 11.08
N ALA A 185 2.59 2.84 11.70
CA ALA A 185 3.43 3.98 11.31
C ALA A 185 4.94 3.68 11.36
N ALA A 186 5.36 2.80 12.27
CA ALA A 186 6.76 2.38 12.38
C ALA A 186 7.15 1.30 11.35
N SER A 187 6.20 0.45 10.96
CA SER A 187 6.46 -0.73 10.12
C SER A 187 6.67 -0.38 8.66
N ASP A 188 5.89 0.55 8.09
CA ASP A 188 5.98 0.93 6.68
C ASP A 188 7.35 1.54 6.32
N GLY A 189 7.95 2.29 7.26
CA GLY A 189 9.31 2.78 7.10
C GLY A 189 10.35 1.66 6.98
N ILE A 190 10.17 0.55 7.71
CA ILE A 190 11.06 -0.63 7.65
C ILE A 190 10.83 -1.40 6.35
N VAL A 191 9.58 -1.55 5.93
CA VAL A 191 9.24 -2.18 4.62
C VAL A 191 9.87 -1.37 3.49
N ASN A 192 9.71 -0.04 3.49
CA ASN A 192 10.32 0.84 2.51
C ASN A 192 11.85 0.74 2.50
N GLU A 193 12.51 0.67 3.66
CA GLU A 193 13.97 0.49 3.73
C GLU A 193 14.40 -0.82 3.04
N ASN A 194 13.69 -1.93 3.27
CA ASN A 194 13.97 -3.18 2.58
C ASN A 194 13.78 -3.07 1.06
N LEU A 195 12.70 -2.42 0.61
CA LEU A 195 12.41 -2.25 -0.81
C LEU A 195 13.51 -1.43 -1.51
N VAL A 196 13.94 -0.33 -0.88
CA VAL A 196 14.95 0.59 -1.46
C VAL A 196 16.35 0.00 -1.40
N GLU A 197 16.77 -0.52 -0.24
CA GLU A 197 18.15 -0.95 0.01
C GLU A 197 18.46 -2.36 -0.52
N ARG A 198 17.44 -3.21 -0.65
CA ARG A 198 17.63 -4.61 -1.03
C ARG A 198 16.88 -4.98 -2.31
N PHE A 199 15.57 -5.09 -2.30
CA PHE A 199 14.83 -5.72 -3.39
C PHE A 199 14.91 -4.93 -4.70
N SER A 200 14.77 -3.61 -4.69
CA SER A 200 14.88 -2.78 -5.89
C SER A 200 16.28 -2.76 -6.49
N GLN A 201 17.33 -3.05 -5.69
CA GLN A 201 18.70 -3.11 -6.16
C GLN A 201 19.10 -4.50 -6.67
N GLU A 202 18.60 -5.56 -6.03
CA GLU A 202 18.96 -6.94 -6.33
C GLU A 202 18.19 -7.48 -7.54
N VAL A 203 16.90 -7.17 -7.65
CA VAL A 203 16.04 -7.66 -8.74
C VAL A 203 16.30 -6.86 -10.02
N GLN A 204 16.63 -7.57 -11.10
CA GLN A 204 16.98 -6.97 -12.38
C GLN A 204 15.87 -7.06 -13.43
N ILE A 205 14.74 -7.66 -13.09
CA ILE A 205 13.57 -7.76 -13.96
C ILE A 205 12.83 -6.42 -13.96
N THR A 206 12.64 -5.85 -15.15
CA THR A 206 12.05 -4.50 -15.30
C THR A 206 10.63 -4.42 -14.78
N GLU A 207 9.80 -5.43 -15.07
CA GLU A 207 8.43 -5.54 -14.61
C GLU A 207 8.34 -5.57 -13.07
N ALA A 208 9.22 -6.32 -12.42
CA ALA A 208 9.27 -6.39 -10.96
C ALA A 208 9.74 -5.07 -10.34
N ARG A 209 10.67 -4.37 -10.99
CA ARG A 209 11.11 -3.04 -10.54
C ARG A 209 10.01 -1.99 -10.65
N CYS A 210 9.13 -2.10 -11.65
CA CYS A 210 7.93 -1.27 -11.74
C CYS A 210 7.01 -1.50 -10.56
N PHE A 211 6.78 -2.76 -10.18
CA PHE A 211 5.97 -3.09 -9.02
C PHE A 211 6.58 -2.55 -7.73
N TYR A 212 7.85 -2.83 -7.45
CA TYR A 212 8.52 -2.33 -6.24
C TYR A 212 8.52 -0.81 -6.15
N GLY A 213 8.72 -0.10 -7.29
CA GLY A 213 8.63 1.36 -7.31
C GLY A 213 7.24 1.87 -6.95
N PHE A 214 6.19 1.19 -7.40
CA PHE A 214 4.82 1.52 -7.03
C PHE A 214 4.50 1.14 -5.58
N GLN A 215 4.96 -0.02 -5.10
CA GLN A 215 4.84 -0.42 -3.70
C GLN A 215 5.46 0.63 -2.77
N ILE A 216 6.68 1.11 -3.05
CA ILE A 216 7.31 2.19 -2.28
C ILE A 216 6.42 3.45 -2.24
N ALA A 217 5.76 3.79 -3.35
CA ALA A 217 4.85 4.94 -3.37
C ALA A 217 3.62 4.70 -2.49
N MET A 218 3.06 3.50 -2.49
CA MET A 218 1.91 3.15 -1.65
C MET A 218 2.27 3.10 -0.17
N GLU A 219 3.44 2.55 0.19
CA GLU A 219 3.92 2.56 1.59
C GLU A 219 4.10 3.99 2.14
N ASN A 220 4.49 4.95 1.29
CA ASN A 220 4.54 6.35 1.70
C ASN A 220 3.13 6.90 1.99
N ILE A 221 2.12 6.50 1.20
CA ILE A 221 0.72 6.90 1.43
C ILE A 221 0.16 6.23 2.70
N HIS A 222 0.47 4.96 2.94
CA HIS A 222 0.11 4.25 4.17
C HIS A 222 0.71 4.96 5.39
N SER A 223 1.98 5.27 5.36
CA SER A 223 2.71 5.97 6.43
C SER A 223 2.12 7.37 6.70
N GLU A 224 1.77 8.12 5.65
CA GLU A 224 1.03 9.38 5.76
C GLU A 224 -0.32 9.18 6.43
N MET A 225 -1.11 8.20 5.98
CA MET A 225 -2.43 7.90 6.54
C MET A 225 -2.36 7.55 8.02
N TYR A 226 -1.43 6.69 8.45
CA TYR A 226 -1.26 6.36 9.86
C TYR A 226 -0.83 7.57 10.71
N SER A 227 0.01 8.43 10.15
CA SER A 227 0.42 9.68 10.81
C SER A 227 -0.77 10.62 10.98
N LEU A 228 -1.63 10.76 9.98
CA LEU A 228 -2.86 11.55 10.04
C LEU A 228 -3.86 10.99 11.06
N LEU A 229 -4.00 9.66 11.15
CA LEU A 229 -4.86 9.02 12.15
C LEU A 229 -4.37 9.32 13.57
N ILE A 230 -3.06 9.18 13.83
CA ILE A 230 -2.47 9.50 15.15
C ILE A 230 -2.67 10.99 15.47
N ASP A 231 -2.36 11.90 14.55
CA ASP A 231 -2.51 13.35 14.78
C ASP A 231 -3.98 13.76 14.99
N THR A 232 -4.90 13.06 14.31
CA THR A 232 -6.33 13.31 14.42
C THR A 232 -6.87 12.89 15.79
N TYR A 233 -6.48 11.73 16.30
CA TYR A 233 -7.05 11.18 17.53
C TYR A 233 -6.30 11.61 18.79
N ILE A 234 -4.99 11.73 18.74
CA ILE A 234 -4.14 12.01 19.91
C ILE A 234 -3.83 13.51 19.96
N LYS A 235 -4.37 14.20 20.96
CA LYS A 235 -4.21 15.64 21.11
C LYS A 235 -3.03 16.04 21.98
N ASP A 236 -2.58 15.17 22.91
CA ASP A 236 -1.39 15.43 23.72
C ASP A 236 -0.11 15.28 22.88
N PRO A 237 0.71 16.34 22.76
CA PRO A 237 1.94 16.30 21.98
C PRO A 237 2.97 15.26 22.49
N LYS A 238 3.01 15.01 23.82
CA LYS A 238 3.95 14.04 24.42
C LYS A 238 3.52 12.61 24.10
N GLU A 239 2.22 12.35 24.14
CA GLU A 239 1.67 11.05 23.75
C GLU A 239 1.90 10.79 22.25
N ARG A 240 1.71 11.80 21.40
CA ARG A 240 2.03 11.68 19.97
C ARG A 240 3.52 11.39 19.73
N GLU A 241 4.41 12.11 20.38
CA GLU A 241 5.86 11.88 20.28
C GLU A 241 6.22 10.45 20.73
N PHE A 242 5.62 9.97 21.82
CA PHE A 242 5.80 8.60 22.27
C PHE A 242 5.36 7.57 21.22
N LEU A 243 4.21 7.77 20.57
CA LEU A 243 3.67 6.86 19.56
C LEU A 243 4.48 6.90 18.26
N PHE A 244 4.90 8.08 17.81
CA PHE A 244 5.75 8.21 16.61
C PHE A 244 7.15 7.62 16.78
N ASN A 245 7.61 7.47 18.02
CA ASN A 245 8.87 6.80 18.35
C ASN A 245 8.68 5.34 18.82
N ALA A 246 7.64 4.64 18.35
CA ALA A 246 7.21 3.35 18.85
C ALA A 246 8.31 2.27 18.85
N ILE A 247 9.24 2.28 17.90
CA ILE A 247 10.36 1.35 17.85
C ILE A 247 11.25 1.48 19.12
N GLU A 248 11.44 2.69 19.63
CA GLU A 248 12.26 2.92 20.82
C GLU A 248 11.44 2.92 22.12
N THR A 249 10.20 3.33 22.06
CA THR A 249 9.34 3.52 23.25
C THR A 249 8.52 2.30 23.61
N MET A 250 8.28 1.37 22.66
CA MET A 250 7.38 0.23 22.82
C MET A 250 8.10 -1.09 22.56
N PRO A 251 8.49 -1.87 23.59
CA PRO A 251 9.24 -3.13 23.41
C PRO A 251 8.56 -4.15 22.50
N CYS A 252 7.23 -4.19 22.47
CA CYS A 252 6.50 -5.12 21.60
C CYS A 252 6.60 -4.73 20.12
N VAL A 253 6.60 -3.43 19.79
CA VAL A 253 6.85 -2.91 18.44
C VAL A 253 8.31 -3.15 18.07
N LYS A 254 9.23 -2.84 18.98
CA LYS A 254 10.66 -3.07 18.78
C LYS A 254 10.97 -4.53 18.42
N LYS A 255 10.31 -5.49 19.03
CA LYS A 255 10.55 -6.92 18.75
C LYS A 255 10.24 -7.28 17.29
N LYS A 256 9.14 -6.78 16.73
CA LYS A 256 8.80 -6.95 15.31
C LYS A 256 9.79 -6.21 14.41
N ALA A 257 10.11 -4.96 14.76
CA ALA A 257 11.07 -4.13 14.03
C ALA A 257 12.45 -4.77 13.98
N ASP A 258 12.99 -5.22 15.10
CA ASP A 258 14.29 -5.89 15.17
C ASP A 258 14.32 -7.18 14.35
N TRP A 259 13.20 -7.91 14.27
CA TRP A 259 13.08 -9.10 13.44
C TRP A 259 13.20 -8.75 11.95
N ALA A 260 12.48 -7.73 11.48
CA ALA A 260 12.51 -7.29 10.09
C ALA A 260 13.87 -6.68 9.73
N LEU A 261 14.43 -5.81 10.58
CA LEU A 261 15.73 -5.17 10.37
C LEU A 261 16.89 -6.18 10.30
N ARG A 262 16.82 -7.30 11.04
CA ARG A 262 17.80 -8.39 10.92
C ARG A 262 17.81 -8.98 9.52
N TRP A 263 16.64 -9.17 8.89
CA TRP A 263 16.56 -9.68 7.52
C TRP A 263 17.12 -8.70 6.50
N ILE A 264 16.90 -7.38 6.69
CA ILE A 264 17.50 -6.34 5.83
C ILE A 264 19.02 -6.36 5.95
N GLY A 265 19.53 -6.46 7.18
CA GLY A 265 20.97 -6.43 7.47
C GLY A 265 21.69 -7.76 7.18
N ASP A 266 20.98 -8.87 7.03
CA ASP A 266 21.58 -10.18 6.81
C ASP A 266 22.17 -10.27 5.39
N LYS A 267 23.49 -10.49 5.33
CA LYS A 267 24.24 -10.64 4.08
C LYS A 267 24.38 -12.09 3.63
N GLU A 268 24.13 -13.01 4.53
CA GLU A 268 24.24 -14.45 4.27
C GLU A 268 22.89 -15.05 3.82
N ALA A 269 21.77 -14.44 4.24
CA ALA A 269 20.44 -14.86 3.81
C ALA A 269 20.27 -14.66 2.29
N THR A 270 19.74 -15.70 1.63
CA THR A 270 19.43 -15.64 0.21
C THR A 270 18.28 -14.67 -0.07
N TYR A 271 18.17 -14.19 -1.31
CA TYR A 271 17.02 -13.40 -1.75
C TYR A 271 15.70 -14.11 -1.45
N GLY A 272 15.61 -15.43 -1.73
CA GLY A 272 14.41 -16.21 -1.49
C GLY A 272 14.01 -16.28 -0.01
N GLU A 273 14.96 -16.41 0.92
CA GLU A 273 14.70 -16.37 2.36
C GLU A 273 14.16 -14.99 2.79
N ARG A 274 14.73 -13.91 2.25
CA ARG A 274 14.29 -12.54 2.57
C ARG A 274 12.92 -12.22 1.97
N VAL A 275 12.61 -12.72 0.78
CA VAL A 275 11.26 -12.62 0.19
C VAL A 275 10.22 -13.29 1.10
N VAL A 276 10.49 -14.51 1.60
CA VAL A 276 9.61 -15.19 2.55
C VAL A 276 9.47 -14.40 3.86
N ALA A 277 10.58 -13.85 4.37
CA ALA A 277 10.56 -13.05 5.60
C ALA A 277 9.69 -11.81 5.44
N PHE A 278 9.82 -11.07 4.33
CA PHE A 278 9.01 -9.87 4.09
C PHE A 278 7.57 -10.18 3.70
N ALA A 279 7.29 -11.31 3.04
CA ALA A 279 5.93 -11.82 2.90
C ALA A 279 5.29 -12.13 4.27
N ALA A 280 6.08 -12.58 5.26
CA ALA A 280 5.62 -12.76 6.63
C ALA A 280 5.43 -11.41 7.37
N VAL A 281 6.25 -10.40 7.10
CA VAL A 281 6.04 -9.04 7.64
C VAL A 281 4.70 -8.50 7.16
N GLU A 282 4.49 -8.43 5.86
CA GLU A 282 3.28 -7.83 5.27
C GLU A 282 2.04 -8.72 5.48
N GLY A 283 2.18 -10.06 5.35
CA GLY A 283 1.07 -11.00 5.48
C GLY A 283 0.72 -11.40 6.91
N ILE A 284 1.71 -11.57 7.81
CA ILE A 284 1.47 -12.07 9.18
C ILE A 284 1.51 -10.96 10.22
N PHE A 285 2.56 -10.10 10.23
CA PHE A 285 2.71 -9.08 11.27
C PHE A 285 1.63 -8.00 11.24
N PHE A 286 0.97 -7.80 10.12
CA PHE A 286 -0.15 -6.87 9.98
C PHE A 286 -1.51 -7.52 10.20
N SER A 287 -1.62 -8.84 10.03
CA SER A 287 -2.89 -9.58 9.93
C SER A 287 -3.81 -9.40 11.13
N GLY A 288 -3.28 -9.57 12.32
CA GLY A 288 -4.08 -9.49 13.54
C GLY A 288 -4.46 -8.05 13.88
N SER A 289 -3.60 -7.08 13.55
CA SER A 289 -3.89 -5.65 13.69
C SER A 289 -5.02 -5.23 12.74
N PHE A 290 -4.97 -5.64 11.47
CA PHE A 290 -6.08 -5.42 10.53
C PHE A 290 -7.38 -6.06 11.00
N ALA A 291 -7.35 -7.32 11.46
CA ALA A 291 -8.53 -7.99 12.00
C ALA A 291 -9.12 -7.24 13.22
N SER A 292 -8.27 -6.65 14.05
CA SER A 292 -8.69 -5.85 15.20
C SER A 292 -9.43 -4.57 14.78
N ILE A 293 -8.98 -3.90 13.72
CA ILE A 293 -9.68 -2.73 13.17
C ILE A 293 -10.97 -3.15 12.47
N PHE A 294 -10.99 -4.27 11.74
CA PHE A 294 -12.23 -4.82 11.16
C PHE A 294 -13.26 -5.22 12.23
N TRP A 295 -12.82 -5.63 13.42
CA TRP A 295 -13.70 -5.82 14.57
C TRP A 295 -14.40 -4.53 14.99
N LEU A 296 -13.71 -3.38 14.98
CA LEU A 296 -14.34 -2.08 15.19
C LEU A 296 -15.38 -1.77 14.13
N LYS A 297 -15.12 -2.11 12.87
CA LYS A 297 -16.09 -1.99 11.77
C LYS A 297 -17.35 -2.82 12.03
N LYS A 298 -17.20 -4.09 12.45
CA LYS A 298 -18.33 -4.96 12.83
C LYS A 298 -19.18 -4.33 13.95
N ARG A 299 -18.57 -3.54 14.82
CA ARG A 299 -19.23 -2.79 15.92
C ARG A 299 -19.81 -1.44 15.46
N GLY A 300 -19.62 -1.03 14.22
CA GLY A 300 -20.08 0.27 13.70
C GLY A 300 -19.29 1.46 14.20
N LEU A 301 -18.05 1.28 14.61
CA LEU A 301 -17.17 2.29 15.20
C LEU A 301 -16.11 2.75 14.21
N MET A 302 -15.65 4.02 14.37
CA MET A 302 -14.48 4.58 13.68
C MET A 302 -14.53 4.43 12.15
N PRO A 303 -15.54 5.01 11.46
CA PRO A 303 -15.74 4.77 10.03
C PRO A 303 -14.56 5.19 9.15
N GLY A 304 -13.87 6.27 9.45
CA GLY A 304 -12.67 6.71 8.71
C GLY A 304 -11.50 5.76 8.90
N LEU A 305 -11.19 5.39 10.15
CA LEU A 305 -10.17 4.39 10.49
C LEU A 305 -10.45 3.05 9.80
N THR A 306 -11.70 2.58 9.86
CA THR A 306 -12.03 1.28 9.26
C THR A 306 -12.02 1.32 7.75
N PHE A 307 -12.34 2.44 7.12
CA PHE A 307 -12.23 2.62 5.68
C PHE A 307 -10.76 2.67 5.23
N SER A 308 -9.90 3.43 5.91
CA SER A 308 -8.47 3.40 5.61
C SER A 308 -7.88 1.99 5.77
N ASN A 309 -8.29 1.26 6.81
CA ASN A 309 -7.88 -0.13 7.03
C ASN A 309 -8.29 -1.06 5.85
N GLU A 310 -9.43 -0.81 5.20
CA GLU A 310 -9.83 -1.56 4.01
C GLU A 310 -8.92 -1.28 2.81
N LEU A 311 -8.56 -0.02 2.59
CA LEU A 311 -7.67 0.37 1.50
C LEU A 311 -6.27 -0.20 1.72
N ILE A 312 -5.70 0.02 2.90
CA ILE A 312 -4.35 -0.42 3.22
C ILE A 312 -4.24 -1.95 3.24
N SER A 313 -5.16 -2.65 3.93
CA SER A 313 -5.10 -4.12 3.98
C SER A 313 -5.27 -4.79 2.60
N ARG A 314 -5.95 -4.14 1.66
CA ARG A 314 -6.02 -4.56 0.27
C ARG A 314 -4.65 -4.45 -0.41
N ASP A 315 -3.95 -3.34 -0.22
CA ASP A 315 -2.65 -3.10 -0.82
C ASP A 315 -1.60 -4.04 -0.23
N GLU A 316 -1.59 -4.24 1.11
CA GLU A 316 -0.71 -5.21 1.78
C GLU A 316 -0.88 -6.63 1.27
N GLY A 317 -2.11 -7.00 0.91
CA GLY A 317 -2.32 -8.28 0.30
C GLY A 317 -1.78 -8.40 -1.12
N LEU A 318 -1.85 -7.34 -1.91
CA LEU A 318 -1.19 -7.31 -3.21
C LEU A 318 0.33 -7.39 -3.08
N HIS A 319 0.90 -6.75 -2.05
CA HIS A 319 2.33 -6.81 -1.76
C HIS A 319 2.75 -8.24 -1.35
N CYS A 320 1.98 -8.87 -0.47
CA CYS A 320 2.19 -10.26 -0.06
C CYS A 320 2.04 -11.24 -1.25
N ASP A 321 1.00 -11.08 -2.08
CA ASP A 321 0.79 -11.89 -3.29
C ASP A 321 1.96 -11.71 -4.28
N PHE A 322 2.47 -10.48 -4.41
CA PHE A 322 3.63 -10.20 -5.25
C PHE A 322 4.89 -10.89 -4.73
N ALA A 323 5.14 -10.86 -3.43
CA ALA A 323 6.25 -11.60 -2.82
C ALA A 323 6.13 -13.11 -3.12
N CYS A 324 4.93 -13.68 -3.02
CA CYS A 324 4.68 -15.08 -3.37
C CYS A 324 4.89 -15.35 -4.87
N LEU A 325 4.51 -14.42 -5.75
CA LEU A 325 4.75 -14.52 -7.19
C LEU A 325 6.26 -14.51 -7.49
N MET A 326 7.01 -13.59 -6.89
CA MET A 326 8.46 -13.53 -7.03
C MET A 326 9.13 -14.83 -6.54
N PHE A 327 8.64 -15.38 -5.42
CA PHE A 327 9.11 -16.67 -4.91
C PHE A 327 8.82 -17.82 -5.89
N LYS A 328 7.67 -17.82 -6.57
CA LYS A 328 7.34 -18.83 -7.60
C LYS A 328 8.32 -18.81 -8.77
N HIS A 329 8.80 -17.65 -9.16
CA HIS A 329 9.78 -17.46 -10.24
C HIS A 329 11.22 -17.84 -9.86
N LEU A 330 11.53 -18.04 -8.58
CA LEU A 330 12.86 -18.45 -8.15
C LEU A 330 13.20 -19.87 -8.66
N VAL A 331 14.40 -20.01 -9.21
CA VAL A 331 15.00 -21.29 -9.58
C VAL A 331 15.53 -21.99 -8.32
N HIS A 332 16.24 -21.24 -7.47
CA HIS A 332 16.85 -21.76 -6.24
C HIS A 332 16.03 -21.31 -5.02
N LYS A 333 15.04 -22.11 -4.67
CA LYS A 333 14.18 -21.86 -3.50
C LYS A 333 14.85 -22.31 -2.21
N PRO A 334 14.64 -21.60 -1.08
CA PRO A 334 14.95 -22.10 0.25
C PRO A 334 14.26 -23.44 0.51
N SER A 335 14.84 -24.26 1.40
CA SER A 335 14.21 -25.53 1.77
C SER A 335 12.87 -25.31 2.49
N GLU A 336 11.97 -26.31 2.40
CA GLU A 336 10.68 -26.25 3.08
C GLU A 336 10.83 -26.06 4.60
N GLU A 337 11.83 -26.72 5.20
CA GLU A 337 12.12 -26.60 6.62
C GLU A 337 12.49 -25.15 6.98
N ARG A 338 13.31 -24.50 6.13
CA ARG A 338 13.73 -23.13 6.35
C ARG A 338 12.56 -22.14 6.21
N VAL A 339 11.72 -22.31 5.21
CA VAL A 339 10.50 -21.50 5.03
C VAL A 339 9.57 -21.67 6.23
N ARG A 340 9.35 -22.90 6.69
CA ARG A 340 8.52 -23.17 7.88
C ARG A 340 9.09 -22.53 9.14
N GLU A 341 10.41 -22.57 9.33
CA GLU A 341 11.07 -21.91 10.46
C GLU A 341 10.80 -20.41 10.48
N ILE A 342 10.95 -19.73 9.34
CA ILE A 342 10.69 -18.29 9.19
C ILE A 342 9.24 -17.98 9.55
N ILE A 343 8.29 -18.69 8.96
CA ILE A 343 6.85 -18.46 9.16
C ILE A 343 6.44 -18.74 10.62
N ILE A 344 6.86 -19.85 11.20
CA ILE A 344 6.53 -20.21 12.60
C ILE A 344 7.10 -19.18 13.57
N ASN A 345 8.30 -18.66 13.29
CA ASN A 345 8.90 -17.61 14.12
C ASN A 345 8.09 -16.31 14.06
N ALA A 346 7.67 -15.90 12.85
CA ALA A 346 6.80 -14.73 12.68
C ALA A 346 5.45 -14.90 13.41
N VAL A 347 4.81 -16.06 13.28
CA VAL A 347 3.54 -16.37 13.97
C VAL A 347 3.67 -16.22 15.49
N ARG A 348 4.74 -16.72 16.09
CA ARG A 348 4.96 -16.60 17.54
C ARG A 348 5.09 -15.15 17.99
N ILE A 349 5.81 -14.32 17.23
CA ILE A 349 5.99 -12.91 17.54
C ILE A 349 4.66 -12.16 17.43
N GLU A 350 3.88 -12.43 16.38
CA GLU A 350 2.56 -11.82 16.20
C GLU A 350 1.57 -12.23 17.27
N GLN A 351 1.54 -13.53 17.62
CA GLN A 351 0.68 -14.02 18.71
C GLN A 351 1.02 -13.37 20.04
N GLU A 352 2.31 -13.24 20.39
CA GLU A 352 2.76 -12.54 21.60
C GLU A 352 2.33 -11.08 21.57
N PHE A 353 2.49 -10.39 20.43
CA PHE A 353 2.11 -8.99 20.28
C PHE A 353 0.62 -8.76 20.61
N LEU A 354 -0.30 -9.53 20.02
CA LEU A 354 -1.75 -9.30 20.13
C LEU A 354 -2.45 -10.03 21.28
N THR A 355 -1.75 -10.83 22.05
CA THR A 355 -2.37 -11.56 23.17
C THR A 355 -1.71 -11.31 24.52
N GLU A 356 -0.47 -10.83 24.53
CA GLU A 356 0.30 -10.61 25.76
C GLU A 356 0.71 -9.15 25.91
N ALA A 357 1.41 -8.59 24.90
CA ALA A 357 1.93 -7.23 24.97
C ALA A 357 0.83 -6.17 24.73
N LEU A 358 -0.02 -6.36 23.72
CA LEU A 358 -1.16 -5.53 23.37
C LEU A 358 -2.42 -6.40 23.21
N PRO A 359 -3.01 -6.91 24.30
CA PRO A 359 -4.02 -7.95 24.18
C PRO A 359 -5.32 -7.45 23.54
N VAL A 360 -5.80 -8.12 22.48
CA VAL A 360 -7.07 -7.81 21.80
C VAL A 360 -8.30 -7.89 22.70
N LYS A 361 -8.20 -8.48 23.90
CA LYS A 361 -9.26 -8.42 24.92
C LYS A 361 -9.61 -7.00 25.34
N LEU A 362 -8.69 -6.04 25.21
CA LEU A 362 -8.92 -4.63 25.50
C LEU A 362 -10.03 -4.02 24.63
N ILE A 363 -10.22 -4.54 23.43
CA ILE A 363 -11.31 -4.16 22.51
C ILE A 363 -12.45 -5.20 22.48
N GLY A 364 -12.45 -6.16 23.39
CA GLY A 364 -13.49 -7.18 23.50
C GLY A 364 -13.35 -8.37 22.56
N MET A 365 -12.19 -8.58 21.96
CA MET A 365 -11.90 -9.78 21.16
C MET A 365 -11.33 -10.91 22.01
N ASN A 366 -11.47 -12.14 21.52
CA ASN A 366 -10.95 -13.34 22.17
C ASN A 366 -9.50 -13.60 21.71
N CYS A 367 -8.57 -13.59 22.67
CA CYS A 367 -7.14 -13.83 22.41
C CYS A 367 -6.85 -15.23 21.85
N THR A 368 -7.60 -16.26 22.24
CA THR A 368 -7.42 -17.62 21.71
C THR A 368 -7.84 -17.69 20.26
N LEU A 369 -8.97 -17.07 19.90
CA LEU A 369 -9.39 -16.97 18.50
C LEU A 369 -8.44 -16.12 17.66
N MET A 370 -7.83 -15.07 18.24
CA MET A 370 -6.82 -14.28 17.56
C MET A 370 -5.56 -15.12 17.25
N LYS A 371 -5.09 -15.95 18.20
CA LYS A 371 -3.98 -16.89 17.95
C LYS A 371 -4.30 -17.83 16.79
N GLN A 372 -5.50 -18.40 16.78
CA GLN A 372 -5.97 -19.28 15.69
C GLN A 372 -6.06 -18.52 14.35
N TYR A 373 -6.51 -17.25 14.35
CA TYR A 373 -6.59 -16.45 13.14
C TYR A 373 -5.19 -16.18 12.55
N ILE A 374 -4.21 -15.86 13.36
CA ILE A 374 -2.82 -15.66 12.92
C ILE A 374 -2.26 -16.95 12.30
N GLU A 375 -2.53 -18.10 12.91
CA GLU A 375 -2.15 -19.43 12.38
C GLU A 375 -2.83 -19.73 11.05
N PHE A 376 -4.12 -19.36 10.92
CA PHE A 376 -4.87 -19.51 9.67
C PHE A 376 -4.25 -18.67 8.54
N VAL A 377 -3.88 -17.42 8.81
CA VAL A 377 -3.22 -16.54 7.84
C VAL A 377 -1.86 -17.10 7.44
N ALA A 378 -1.08 -17.61 8.38
CA ALA A 378 0.20 -18.24 8.11
C ALA A 378 0.07 -19.50 7.23
N ASP A 379 -0.95 -20.32 7.45
CA ASP A 379 -1.24 -21.47 6.59
C ASP A 379 -1.63 -21.05 5.16
N ARG A 380 -2.34 -19.93 4.99
CA ARG A 380 -2.62 -19.39 3.66
C ARG A 380 -1.33 -18.95 2.97
N LEU A 381 -0.46 -18.21 3.67
CA LEU A 381 0.82 -17.79 3.12
C LEU A 381 1.67 -18.98 2.70
N LEU A 382 1.73 -20.03 3.50
CA LEU A 382 2.44 -21.29 3.16
C LEU A 382 1.89 -21.91 1.86
N LEU A 383 0.57 -21.96 1.68
CA LEU A 383 -0.06 -22.48 0.46
C LEU A 383 0.30 -21.62 -0.77
N GLU A 384 0.27 -20.29 -0.63
CA GLU A 384 0.64 -19.37 -1.73
C GLU A 384 2.11 -19.50 -2.12
N LEU A 385 3.00 -19.76 -1.16
CA LEU A 385 4.40 -20.09 -1.41
C LEU A 385 4.61 -21.50 -2.02
N GLY A 386 3.56 -22.32 -2.08
CA GLY A 386 3.62 -23.69 -2.66
C GLY A 386 3.94 -24.78 -1.65
N PHE A 387 3.81 -24.53 -0.35
CA PHE A 387 4.07 -25.48 0.72
C PHE A 387 2.79 -25.98 1.39
N SER A 388 2.88 -27.05 2.16
CA SER A 388 1.73 -27.57 2.90
C SER A 388 1.49 -26.79 4.20
N LYS A 389 0.21 -26.76 4.62
CA LYS A 389 -0.22 -26.16 5.90
C LYS A 389 0.51 -26.78 7.09
N VAL A 390 0.90 -25.94 8.03
CA VAL A 390 1.55 -26.33 9.30
C VAL A 390 0.51 -26.45 10.41
N PHE A 391 -0.32 -25.43 10.60
CA PHE A 391 -1.23 -25.33 11.74
C PHE A 391 -2.56 -26.04 11.50
N ARG A 392 -3.05 -26.06 10.26
CA ARG A 392 -4.28 -26.75 9.81
C ARG A 392 -5.54 -26.31 10.58
N VAL A 393 -5.63 -25.03 10.84
CA VAL A 393 -6.76 -24.40 11.52
C VAL A 393 -7.70 -23.72 10.52
N GLU A 394 -8.95 -23.51 10.92
CA GLU A 394 -9.96 -22.77 10.18
C GLU A 394 -10.02 -21.32 10.66
N ASN A 395 -10.55 -20.43 9.81
CA ASN A 395 -10.75 -19.02 10.17
C ASN A 395 -11.79 -18.92 11.31
N PRO A 396 -11.42 -18.40 12.48
CA PRO A 396 -12.35 -18.29 13.61
C PRO A 396 -13.24 -17.05 13.56
N PHE A 397 -12.99 -16.12 12.62
CA PHE A 397 -13.67 -14.83 12.53
C PHE A 397 -14.58 -14.74 11.31
N ASP A 398 -15.89 -14.93 11.52
CA ASP A 398 -16.94 -14.84 10.51
C ASP A 398 -16.93 -13.50 9.73
N PHE A 399 -16.61 -12.39 10.43
CA PHE A 399 -16.54 -11.07 9.80
C PHE A 399 -15.36 -10.92 8.84
N MET A 400 -14.30 -11.72 9.03
CA MET A 400 -13.16 -11.75 8.12
C MET A 400 -13.45 -12.58 6.86
N GLU A 401 -14.36 -13.54 6.91
CA GLU A 401 -14.83 -14.30 5.73
C GLU A 401 -15.66 -13.44 4.79
N ASN A 402 -16.46 -12.52 5.32
CA ASN A 402 -17.22 -11.56 4.52
C ASN A 402 -16.33 -10.57 3.76
N ILE A 403 -15.11 -10.37 4.23
CA ILE A 403 -14.09 -9.52 3.60
C ILE A 403 -13.26 -10.36 2.62
N SER A 404 -13.04 -11.63 2.93
CA SER A 404 -12.35 -12.63 2.14
C SER A 404 -13.37 -13.63 1.59
N LEU A 405 -13.85 -13.44 0.38
CA LEU A 405 -14.75 -14.44 -0.25
C LEU A 405 -13.97 -15.72 -0.53
N GLU A 406 -14.40 -16.79 0.13
CA GLU A 406 -13.81 -18.10 -0.04
C GLU A 406 -13.78 -18.54 -1.51
N GLY A 407 -12.60 -18.94 -1.95
CA GLY A 407 -12.39 -19.78 -3.12
C GLY A 407 -12.59 -19.13 -4.49
N LYS A 408 -12.97 -17.86 -4.60
CA LYS A 408 -13.19 -17.18 -5.90
C LYS A 408 -12.52 -15.82 -6.02
N THR A 409 -12.24 -15.17 -4.91
CA THR A 409 -11.53 -13.89 -4.90
C THR A 409 -10.64 -13.84 -3.66
N ASN A 410 -9.43 -13.40 -3.84
CA ASN A 410 -8.54 -13.06 -2.76
C ASN A 410 -9.25 -12.08 -1.80
N PHE A 411 -8.96 -12.15 -0.49
CA PHE A 411 -9.38 -11.16 0.51
C PHE A 411 -9.36 -9.72 -0.02
N PHE A 412 -8.41 -9.42 -0.88
CA PHE A 412 -8.16 -8.14 -1.50
C PHE A 412 -8.92 -7.90 -2.82
N GLU A 413 -9.40 -8.92 -3.50
CA GLU A 413 -10.09 -8.78 -4.79
C GLU A 413 -11.53 -8.29 -4.70
N LYS A 414 -12.22 -8.52 -3.59
CA LYS A 414 -13.65 -8.15 -3.46
C LYS A 414 -13.87 -6.63 -3.52
N ARG A 415 -12.86 -5.82 -3.21
CA ARG A 415 -12.99 -4.36 -3.13
C ARG A 415 -12.23 -3.60 -4.19
N VAL A 416 -11.42 -4.27 -4.96
CA VAL A 416 -10.78 -3.70 -6.14
C VAL A 416 -11.81 -3.12 -7.12
N GLY A 417 -13.06 -3.65 -7.13
CA GLY A 417 -14.15 -3.18 -7.99
C GLY A 417 -14.67 -1.78 -7.70
N GLU A 418 -14.53 -1.25 -6.48
CA GLU A 418 -15.03 0.09 -6.14
C GLU A 418 -14.03 1.20 -6.52
N TYR A 419 -12.73 0.89 -6.58
CA TYR A 419 -11.65 1.84 -6.88
C TYR A 419 -10.81 1.46 -8.12
N GLN A 420 -11.10 0.35 -8.79
CA GLN A 420 -10.39 -0.03 -10.01
C GLN A 420 -10.78 0.87 -11.18
N ARG A 421 -9.78 1.32 -11.92
CA ARG A 421 -10.01 1.90 -13.24
C ARG A 421 -10.58 0.84 -14.17
N MET A 422 -11.63 1.19 -14.92
CA MET A 422 -12.29 0.30 -15.89
C MET A 422 -11.25 -0.38 -16.80
N GLY A 423 -11.39 -1.68 -17.01
CA GLY A 423 -10.62 -2.45 -17.98
C GLY A 423 -9.45 -3.28 -17.43
N VAL A 424 -9.05 -3.10 -16.15
CA VAL A 424 -7.89 -3.83 -15.60
C VAL A 424 -8.15 -5.33 -15.39
N MET A 425 -9.41 -5.70 -15.14
CA MET A 425 -9.82 -7.11 -14.94
C MET A 425 -10.52 -7.73 -16.15
N SER A 426 -10.71 -6.98 -17.24
CA SER A 426 -11.27 -7.52 -18.46
C SER A 426 -10.26 -8.42 -19.16
N SER A 427 -10.71 -9.58 -19.65
CA SER A 427 -9.86 -10.46 -20.45
C SER A 427 -9.39 -9.75 -21.73
N PRO A 428 -8.22 -10.09 -22.28
CA PRO A 428 -7.74 -9.50 -23.54
C PRO A 428 -8.73 -9.60 -24.70
N THR A 429 -9.68 -10.53 -24.63
CA THR A 429 -10.74 -10.73 -25.63
C THR A 429 -11.89 -9.74 -25.48
N GLU A 430 -12.11 -9.14 -24.30
CA GLU A 430 -13.18 -8.17 -24.06
C GLU A 430 -12.76 -6.72 -24.36
N ASN A 431 -11.45 -6.47 -24.48
CA ASN A 431 -10.89 -5.16 -24.79
C ASN A 431 -10.50 -4.99 -26.28
N SER A 432 -11.01 -5.82 -27.17
CA SER A 432 -10.82 -5.61 -28.61
C SER A 432 -11.60 -4.39 -29.08
N PHE A 433 -10.90 -3.30 -29.35
CA PHE A 433 -11.46 -2.15 -30.05
C PHE A 433 -11.80 -2.58 -31.46
N THR A 434 -13.08 -2.72 -31.77
CA THR A 434 -13.54 -2.93 -33.15
C THR A 434 -13.99 -1.59 -33.70
N LEU A 435 -13.46 -1.23 -34.87
CA LEU A 435 -13.81 0.03 -35.56
C LEU A 435 -15.29 0.07 -36.02
N ASP A 436 -15.99 -1.03 -35.90
CA ASP A 436 -17.36 -1.23 -36.37
C ASP A 436 -18.38 -1.39 -35.20
N ALA A 437 -18.04 -0.94 -34.00
CA ALA A 437 -18.97 -0.92 -32.88
C ALA A 437 -19.93 0.27 -33.05
N ASP A 438 -21.20 -0.03 -33.30
CA ASP A 438 -22.27 0.96 -33.23
C ASP A 438 -22.45 1.41 -31.76
N PHE A 439 -22.38 2.73 -31.53
CA PHE A 439 -22.61 3.36 -30.24
C PHE A 439 -24.09 3.66 -30.01
#